data_fc546be1650e97254fd6345b216e6902
#
_entry.id   fc546be1650e97254fd6345b216e6902
#
_cell.length_a   1.000
_cell.length_b   1.000
_cell.length_c   1.000
_cell.angle_alpha   90.00
_cell.angle_beta   90.00
_cell.angle_gamma   90.00
#
_symmetry.space_group_name_H-M   'P 1'
#
loop_
_entity.id
_entity.type
_entity.pdbx_description
1 polymer ?
#
loop_
_entity_poly.entity_id
_entity_poly.type
_entity_poly.pdbx_seq_one_letter_code
_entity_poly.pdbx_strand_id
1 'polypeptide(L)'
;METHLQNGKNKTVIKSNPKEVHQDLGGNTFLCHLKDMVNPGGKGFRVGRRERFFIIRKDNKVLGYINICPHQGTPLDWKDDVFLTFKKDYILCATHGAVFEIETGECVGGPCLGRILVPIKLKVENGKIMLAC
;
A
#
# COMPACT_ATOMS: atom_id res chain seq x y z
N MET A 1 10.16 -20.74 0.91
CA MET A 1 10.09 -21.30 1.07
C MET A 1 9.67 -21.48 1.05
N GLU A 2 9.74 -21.48 0.80
CA GLU A 2 9.57 -21.93 0.62
C GLU A 2 8.97 -21.86 0.54
N THR A 3 8.89 -21.99 0.23
CA THR A 3 8.57 -22.27 0.11
C THR A 3 7.96 -22.57 -0.09
N HIS A 4 7.90 -22.82 -0.49
CA HIS A 4 7.68 -23.41 -0.66
C HIS A 4 7.39 -23.64 -1.23
N LEU A 5 7.40 -23.75 -1.67
CA LEU A 5 7.45 -24.18 -2.22
C LEU A 5 7.24 -24.59 -2.58
N GLN A 6 7.28 -24.74 -2.94
CA GLN A 6 7.34 -25.23 -3.33
C GLN A 6 7.04 -25.67 -3.68
N ASN A 7 7.13 -26.00 -4.06
CA ASN A 7 7.07 -26.47 -4.50
C ASN A 7 6.90 -26.71 -5.07
N GLY A 8 6.94 -26.75 -5.58
CA GLY A 8 7.17 -26.81 -6.09
C GLY A 8 6.88 -26.86 -6.88
N LYS A 9 7.06 -27.02 -7.16
CA LYS A 9 7.03 -26.83 -7.86
C LYS A 9 6.97 -26.46 -8.54
N ASN A 10 7.13 -26.58 -8.75
CA ASN A 10 7.22 -25.90 -9.23
C ASN A 10 7.10 -25.35 -9.61
N LYS A 11 7.19 -25.26 -9.93
CA LYS A 11 7.10 -24.52 -10.07
C LYS A 11 7.29 -23.77 -10.53
N THR A 12 7.33 -24.33 -11.11
CA THR A 12 7.48 -23.30 -11.53
C THR A 12 7.41 -22.20 -11.09
N VAL A 13 8.10 -21.93 -11.42
CA VAL A 13 7.90 -20.76 -10.68
C VAL A 13 7.69 -19.56 -11.48
N ILE A 14 6.54 -19.10 -11.38
CA ILE A 14 6.26 -17.83 -11.93
C ILE A 14 6.80 -16.81 -11.01
N LYS A 15 7.66 -15.99 -11.54
CA LYS A 15 8.09 -14.88 -10.76
C LYS A 15 7.05 -13.83 -10.81
N SER A 16 6.16 -13.89 -9.86
CA SER A 16 5.18 -12.84 -9.74
C SER A 16 5.87 -11.56 -9.29
N ASN A 17 5.38 -10.45 -9.76
CA ASN A 17 5.78 -9.14 -9.27
C ASN A 17 5.37 -9.06 -7.81
N PRO A 18 6.29 -8.81 -6.86
CA PRO A 18 5.90 -8.78 -5.44
C PRO A 18 4.89 -7.71 -5.09
N LYS A 19 4.63 -6.76 -6.00
CA LYS A 19 3.59 -5.76 -5.79
C LYS A 19 2.22 -6.22 -6.24
N GLU A 20 2.13 -7.35 -6.92
CA GLU A 20 0.84 -7.87 -7.34
C GLU A 20 0.19 -8.67 -6.23
N VAL A 21 -1.09 -8.44 -6.06
CA VAL A 21 -1.88 -9.12 -5.04
C VAL A 21 -2.82 -10.09 -5.72
N HIS A 22 -2.77 -11.34 -5.26
CA HIS A 22 -3.68 -12.38 -5.74
C HIS A 22 -4.74 -12.59 -4.69
N GLN A 23 -5.98 -12.33 -5.06
CA GLN A 23 -7.10 -12.41 -4.13
C GLN A 23 -7.46 -13.86 -3.85
N ASP A 24 -7.52 -14.22 -2.58
CA ASP A 24 -8.03 -15.52 -2.18
C ASP A 24 -9.54 -15.44 -2.02
N LEU A 25 -10.21 -16.51 -2.42
CA LEU A 25 -11.65 -16.58 -2.27
C LEU A 25 -12.02 -16.75 -0.80
N GLY A 26 -12.78 -15.79 -0.28
CA GLY A 26 -13.35 -15.89 1.04
C GLY A 26 -12.39 -15.73 2.20
N GLY A 27 -11.19 -15.22 1.96
CA GLY A 27 -10.21 -15.06 3.02
C GLY A 27 -9.46 -13.74 2.96
N ASN A 28 -8.61 -13.55 3.95
CA ASN A 28 -7.71 -12.40 3.97
C ASN A 28 -6.52 -12.69 3.06
N THR A 29 -6.08 -11.69 2.36
CA THR A 29 -4.96 -11.83 1.43
C THR A 29 -3.69 -11.29 2.07
N PHE A 30 -2.67 -12.13 2.13
CA PHE A 30 -1.37 -11.74 2.66
C PHE A 30 -0.69 -10.73 1.74
N LEU A 31 -0.15 -9.67 2.30
CA LEU A 31 0.57 -8.65 1.55
C LEU A 31 2.06 -8.71 1.80
N CYS A 32 2.46 -8.56 3.05
CA CYS A 32 3.88 -8.59 3.40
C CYS A 32 4.01 -8.68 4.92
N HIS A 33 5.23 -8.88 5.39
CA HIS A 33 5.51 -8.85 6.82
C HIS A 33 5.76 -7.42 7.28
N LEU A 34 5.28 -7.10 8.46
CA LEU A 34 5.48 -5.78 9.05
C LEU A 34 6.95 -5.43 9.15
N LYS A 35 7.76 -6.40 9.54
CA LYS A 35 9.20 -6.18 9.72
C LYS A 35 9.92 -5.82 8.42
N ASP A 36 9.32 -6.15 7.28
CA ASP A 36 9.93 -5.87 5.98
C ASP A 36 9.63 -4.47 5.48
N MET A 37 8.81 -3.72 6.19
CA MET A 37 8.52 -2.34 5.82
C MET A 37 9.41 -1.38 6.56
N VAL A 38 9.90 -0.39 5.84
CA VAL A 38 10.62 0.74 6.44
C VAL A 38 9.68 1.47 7.40
N ASN A 39 10.19 1.90 8.54
CA ASN A 39 9.39 2.58 9.55
C ASN A 39 9.95 3.98 9.82
N PRO A 40 9.26 5.06 9.47
CA PRO A 40 8.02 5.07 8.69
C PRO A 40 8.29 4.86 7.22
N GLY A 41 7.33 4.29 6.53
CA GLY A 41 7.51 4.06 5.11
C GLY A 41 6.23 3.58 4.46
N GLY A 42 6.28 3.48 3.13
CA GLY A 42 5.14 3.06 2.34
C GLY A 42 5.49 1.95 1.38
N LYS A 43 4.47 1.26 0.91
CA LYS A 43 4.64 0.22 -0.08
C LYS A 43 3.40 0.15 -0.95
N GLY A 44 3.61 0.16 -2.26
CA GLY A 44 2.51 0.09 -3.22
C GLY A 44 2.24 -1.32 -3.68
N PHE A 45 0.98 -1.58 -4.00
CA PHE A 45 0.52 -2.88 -4.48
C PHE A 45 -0.43 -2.69 -5.64
N ARG A 46 -0.65 -3.76 -6.38
CA ARG A 46 -1.53 -3.76 -7.52
C ARG A 46 -2.40 -5.00 -7.50
N VAL A 47 -3.71 -4.81 -7.70
CA VAL A 47 -4.65 -5.92 -7.82
C VAL A 47 -5.13 -5.93 -9.25
N GLY A 48 -4.77 -6.97 -9.99
CA GLY A 48 -5.11 -7.06 -11.39
C GLY A 48 -4.45 -5.95 -12.18
N ARG A 49 -5.14 -5.45 -13.20
CA ARG A 49 -4.58 -4.47 -14.12
C ARG A 49 -4.89 -3.02 -13.76
N ARG A 50 -5.93 -2.80 -12.98
CA ARG A 50 -6.46 -1.45 -12.79
C ARG A 50 -6.35 -0.93 -11.38
N GLU A 51 -6.52 -1.82 -10.43
CA GLU A 51 -6.64 -1.37 -9.06
C GLU A 51 -5.29 -1.33 -8.38
N ARG A 52 -4.97 -0.20 -7.80
CA ARG A 52 -3.73 0.00 -7.06
C ARG A 52 -4.04 0.53 -5.68
N PHE A 53 -3.28 0.10 -4.71
CA PHE A 53 -3.38 0.64 -3.36
C PHE A 53 -1.98 0.70 -2.76
N PHE A 54 -1.87 1.39 -1.64
CA PHE A 54 -0.61 1.44 -0.92
C PHE A 54 -0.88 1.33 0.57
N ILE A 55 0.15 0.92 1.31
CA ILE A 55 0.08 0.87 2.75
C ILE A 55 1.21 1.71 3.32
N ILE A 56 0.95 2.30 4.48
CA ILE A 56 1.92 3.09 5.21
C ILE A 56 2.12 2.44 6.57
N ARG A 57 3.37 2.22 6.92
CA ARG A 57 3.72 1.79 8.27
C ARG A 57 4.18 3.01 9.06
N LYS A 58 3.64 3.18 10.26
CA LYS A 58 4.11 4.18 11.21
C LYS A 58 4.13 3.52 12.58
N ASP A 59 5.32 3.18 13.05
CA ASP A 59 5.52 2.39 14.25
C ASP A 59 4.82 1.03 14.11
N ASN A 60 3.87 0.70 14.95
CA ASN A 60 3.14 -0.56 14.85
C ASN A 60 1.80 -0.42 14.13
N LYS A 61 1.53 0.76 13.60
CA LYS A 61 0.29 1.00 12.85
C LYS A 61 0.53 0.82 11.37
N VAL A 62 -0.48 0.27 10.70
CA VAL A 62 -0.47 0.13 9.25
C VAL A 62 -1.79 0.66 8.74
N LEU A 63 -1.71 1.54 7.75
CA LEU A 63 -2.87 2.17 7.13
C LEU A 63 -2.78 1.98 5.64
N GLY A 64 -3.93 1.77 5.00
CA GLY A 64 -3.94 1.55 3.57
C GLY A 64 -4.96 2.41 2.87
N TYR A 65 -4.63 2.79 1.64
CA TYR A 65 -5.48 3.65 0.81
C TYR A 65 -5.39 3.23 -0.63
N ILE A 66 -6.47 3.47 -1.36
CA ILE A 66 -6.45 3.32 -2.82
C ILE A 66 -5.47 4.35 -3.38
N ASN A 67 -4.64 3.93 -4.32
CA ASN A 67 -3.58 4.79 -4.88
C ASN A 67 -4.13 5.65 -6.01
N ILE A 68 -5.00 6.58 -5.65
CA ILE A 68 -5.61 7.52 -6.59
C ILE A 68 -5.65 8.87 -5.90
N CYS A 69 -4.97 9.84 -6.50
CA CYS A 69 -5.01 11.20 -5.98
C CYS A 69 -6.37 11.82 -6.28
N PRO A 70 -7.09 12.30 -5.26
CA PRO A 70 -8.43 12.87 -5.49
C PRO A 70 -8.42 14.10 -6.39
N HIS A 71 -7.26 14.71 -6.59
CA HIS A 71 -7.14 15.89 -7.43
C HIS A 71 -7.25 15.54 -8.92
N GLN A 72 -6.50 14.53 -9.37
CA GLN A 72 -6.42 14.23 -10.81
C GLN A 72 -6.61 12.76 -11.16
N GLY A 73 -6.82 11.91 -10.17
CA GLY A 73 -7.01 10.49 -10.45
C GLY A 73 -5.73 9.75 -10.80
N THR A 74 -4.58 10.36 -10.59
CA THR A 74 -3.28 9.73 -10.87
C THR A 74 -2.76 9.01 -9.63
N PRO A 75 -1.83 8.03 -9.80
CA PRO A 75 -1.14 7.48 -8.65
C PRO A 75 -0.37 8.55 -7.89
N LEU A 76 -0.21 8.35 -6.58
CA LEU A 76 0.49 9.33 -5.74
C LEU A 76 2.00 9.25 -5.90
N ASP A 77 2.53 8.04 -6.08
CA ASP A 77 3.97 7.85 -6.10
C ASP A 77 4.58 8.12 -7.46
N TRP A 78 5.56 9.01 -7.50
CA TRP A 78 6.33 9.27 -8.72
C TRP A 78 7.45 8.24 -8.90
N LYS A 79 7.80 7.58 -7.81
CA LYS A 79 8.81 6.54 -7.77
C LYS A 79 8.28 5.42 -6.89
N ASP A 80 8.58 4.18 -7.23
CA ASP A 80 8.07 3.04 -6.51
C ASP A 80 8.22 3.19 -5.00
N ASP A 81 7.10 3.04 -4.31
CA ASP A 81 7.03 3.02 -2.85
C ASP A 81 7.34 4.34 -2.16
N VAL A 82 7.47 5.43 -2.91
CA VAL A 82 7.68 6.75 -2.31
C VAL A 82 6.34 7.46 -2.17
N PHE A 83 5.76 7.36 -0.98
CA PHE A 83 4.43 7.92 -0.68
C PHE A 83 4.46 8.99 0.39
N LEU A 84 5.60 9.20 1.04
CA LEU A 84 5.68 10.14 2.16
C LEU A 84 6.50 11.37 1.82
N THR A 85 6.25 12.44 2.54
CA THR A 85 7.05 13.65 2.44
C THR A 85 8.49 13.35 2.88
N PHE A 86 9.38 14.31 2.64
CA PHE A 86 10.77 14.15 3.01
C PHE A 86 10.94 13.85 4.50
N LYS A 87 10.14 14.51 5.34
CA LYS A 87 10.19 14.27 6.79
C LYS A 87 9.39 13.06 7.22
N LYS A 88 8.69 12.42 6.29
CA LYS A 88 7.90 11.22 6.52
C LYS A 88 6.77 11.40 7.52
N ASP A 89 6.26 12.61 7.60
CA ASP A 89 5.17 12.94 8.51
C ASP A 89 3.81 13.01 7.82
N TYR A 90 3.79 13.08 6.49
CA TYR A 90 2.56 13.14 5.70
C TYR A 90 2.66 12.29 4.47
N ILE A 91 1.51 11.90 3.92
CA ILE A 91 1.43 11.28 2.61
C ILE A 91 1.48 12.39 1.57
N LEU A 92 2.22 12.16 0.50
CA LEU A 92 2.44 13.16 -0.55
C LEU A 92 2.02 12.62 -1.90
N CYS A 93 1.22 13.39 -2.63
CA CYS A 93 1.03 13.16 -4.05
C CYS A 93 2.07 13.98 -4.80
N ALA A 94 2.98 13.29 -5.47
CA ALA A 94 4.13 13.95 -6.09
C ALA A 94 3.76 14.80 -7.31
N THR A 95 2.59 14.56 -7.88
CA THR A 95 2.21 15.24 -9.11
C THR A 95 2.00 16.74 -8.91
N HIS A 96 1.21 17.11 -7.88
CA HIS A 96 0.89 18.51 -7.62
C HIS A 96 1.08 18.92 -6.16
N GLY A 97 1.73 18.09 -5.38
CA GLY A 97 2.07 18.45 -4.01
C GLY A 97 0.95 18.38 -3.01
N ALA A 98 -0.12 17.65 -3.31
CA ALA A 98 -1.17 17.42 -2.32
C ALA A 98 -0.63 16.62 -1.14
N VAL A 99 -0.98 17.03 0.08
CA VAL A 99 -0.46 16.44 1.31
C VAL A 99 -1.62 15.92 2.13
N PHE A 100 -1.51 14.69 2.61
CA PHE A 100 -2.57 14.02 3.34
C PHE A 100 -2.08 13.52 4.68
N GLU A 101 -2.97 13.52 5.67
CA GLU A 101 -2.65 12.93 6.96
C GLU A 101 -2.54 11.42 6.85
N ILE A 102 -1.55 10.86 7.54
CA ILE A 102 -1.31 9.41 7.47
C ILE A 102 -2.48 8.64 8.05
N GLU A 103 -2.97 9.04 9.22
CA GLU A 103 -3.98 8.28 9.95
C GLU A 103 -5.38 8.39 9.35
N THR A 104 -5.69 9.48 8.67
CA THR A 104 -7.05 9.71 8.18
C THR A 104 -7.17 9.74 6.68
N GLY A 105 -6.06 10.02 5.98
CA GLY A 105 -6.09 10.20 4.54
C GLY A 105 -6.66 11.53 4.10
N GLU A 106 -6.92 12.43 5.04
CA GLU A 106 -7.50 13.73 4.73
C GLU A 106 -6.46 14.67 4.14
N CYS A 107 -6.81 15.33 3.04
CA CYS A 107 -5.92 16.31 2.41
C CYS A 107 -5.85 17.56 3.25
N VAL A 108 -4.65 17.89 3.70
CA VAL A 108 -4.44 19.06 4.55
C VAL A 108 -3.61 20.13 3.87
N GLY A 109 -3.23 19.91 2.62
CA GLY A 109 -2.48 20.91 1.85
C GLY A 109 -2.53 20.60 0.38
N GLY A 110 -2.39 21.63 -0.45
CA GLY A 110 -2.35 21.47 -1.89
C GLY A 110 -3.72 21.58 -2.52
N PRO A 111 -3.84 21.14 -3.80
CA PRO A 111 -5.02 21.45 -4.60
C PRO A 111 -6.29 20.71 -4.23
N CYS A 112 -6.20 19.64 -3.43
CA CYS A 112 -7.41 18.88 -3.09
C CYS A 112 -7.79 18.99 -1.63
N LEU A 113 -7.51 20.16 -1.04
CA LEU A 113 -7.82 20.41 0.36
C LEU A 113 -9.27 20.05 0.67
N GLY A 114 -9.47 19.30 1.75
CA GLY A 114 -10.79 18.84 2.16
C GLY A 114 -11.21 17.51 1.58
N ARG A 115 -10.47 16.96 0.62
CA ARG A 115 -10.76 15.66 0.08
C ARG A 115 -10.05 14.58 0.87
N ILE A 116 -10.49 13.35 0.71
CA ILE A 116 -9.98 12.24 1.50
C ILE A 116 -9.60 11.09 0.57
N LEU A 117 -8.43 10.47 0.84
CA LEU A 117 -8.06 9.23 0.19
C LEU A 117 -9.04 8.13 0.61
N VAL A 118 -9.30 7.19 -0.29
CA VAL A 118 -10.22 6.10 0.01
C VAL A 118 -9.48 5.03 0.81
N PRO A 119 -9.91 4.76 2.05
CA PRO A 119 -9.22 3.77 2.88
C PRO A 119 -9.54 2.35 2.46
N ILE A 120 -8.60 1.45 2.72
CA ILE A 120 -8.84 0.02 2.59
C ILE A 120 -8.65 -0.63 3.96
N LYS A 121 -9.32 -1.77 4.15
CA LYS A 121 -9.25 -2.48 5.41
C LYS A 121 -8.02 -3.37 5.44
N LEU A 122 -7.25 -3.23 6.49
CA LEU A 122 -6.06 -4.04 6.71
C LEU A 122 -6.18 -4.76 8.05
N LYS A 123 -5.46 -5.87 8.13
CA LYS A 123 -5.37 -6.64 9.37
C LYS A 123 -3.91 -6.99 9.58
N VAL A 124 -3.42 -6.80 10.79
CA VAL A 124 -2.08 -7.21 11.16
C VAL A 124 -2.20 -8.32 12.19
N GLU A 125 -1.64 -9.47 11.86
CA GLU A 125 -1.76 -10.65 12.70
C GLU A 125 -0.43 -11.39 12.70
N ASN A 126 0.16 -11.55 13.87
CA ASN A 126 1.46 -12.22 14.02
C ASN A 126 2.52 -11.61 13.11
N GLY A 127 2.52 -10.28 13.00
CA GLY A 127 3.48 -9.57 12.18
C GLY A 127 3.21 -9.63 10.68
N LYS A 128 2.09 -10.22 10.27
CA LYS A 128 1.71 -10.29 8.86
C LYS A 128 0.67 -9.25 8.55
N ILE A 129 0.91 -8.48 7.50
CA ILE A 129 -0.06 -7.49 7.04
C ILE A 129 -0.91 -8.14 5.97
N MET A 130 -2.22 -8.07 6.15
CA MET A 130 -3.17 -8.73 5.27
C MET A 130 -4.24 -7.76 4.83
N LEU A 131 -4.68 -7.93 3.59
CA LEU A 131 -5.84 -7.20 3.08
C LEU A 131 -7.06 -7.90 3.65
N ALA A 132 -7.87 -7.18 4.41
CA ALA A 132 -9.06 -7.76 5.04
C ALA A 132 -10.25 -7.70 4.12
N CYS A 133 -11.08 -8.72 4.20
CA CYS A 133 -12.32 -8.76 3.43
C CYS A 133 -13.44 -7.98 4.10
#